data_ac149561a8d53ba11b1cd6f3495d2c10
#
_entry.id   ac149561a8d53ba11b1cd6f3495d2c10
#
_cell.length_a   1.000
_cell.length_b   1.000
_cell.length_c   1.000
_cell.angle_alpha   90.00
_cell.angle_beta   90.00
_cell.angle_gamma   90.00
#
_symmetry.space_group_name_H-M   'P 1'
#
loop_
_entity.id
_entity.type
_entity.pdbx_description
1 polymer ?
#
loop_
_entity_poly.entity_id
_entity_poly.type
_entity_poly.pdbx_seq_one_letter_code
_entity_poly.pdbx_strand_id
1 'polypeptide(L)'
;MIFQLLPSILIGGLIWFSITPTDELTTTSIHLLALYICPDMXTSVDISVLVLTALTLLAVTQSFQCVDQLTNKSVECRLCGQENLDTGSIYECNANKDSFHKALEGFSSSVVWLIFSAFHLGKAVQVTQLGKRISLIMIQYFGKRTIGLAYAVVISELLLAPFVPSNTARGGGIVLPVVNSIATTLGSTPTNNPKLGAFLTLVGSHANLLSASMYLTGMAPNPIVLAKANQLFPDIHFGFSTWITGSIVPALFCALGLPLFLAWSCNIHKDTVHDSEQGEGVKSDMVEYAKKELNYMGSMSLKEKQLCLVLFTCLTLWITSSYTNMDATLVALIGIVSLLHMGTLGWKDVAGNTNAWENLFWLGGFVTIATQLSEAGASAFLGHKISSGIQRMNLPAVPALGIAYFLTTFMFSSLSAHTVAFVGTFLDAGHALGANPMILTCLLAYFGALGGSMTNFSTGSTAMYFAAGYVPRVRWFIVGGQVALIFLTVYFTIGMTWWKFLGWT
;
A
#
# COMPACT_ATOMS: atom_id res chain seq x y z
N MET A 1 12.67 24.34 -9.16
CA MET A 1 11.32 24.01 -8.69
C MET A 1 10.25 24.30 -9.74
N ILE A 2 10.06 25.55 -10.18
CA ILE A 2 9.00 25.89 -11.17
C ILE A 2 9.13 25.08 -12.47
N PHE A 3 10.35 24.93 -13.00
CA PHE A 3 10.59 24.17 -14.26
C PHE A 3 10.28 22.66 -14.11
N GLN A 4 10.34 22.11 -12.89
CA GLN A 4 10.06 20.71 -12.64
C GLN A 4 8.55 20.44 -12.52
N LEU A 5 7.79 21.47 -12.14
CA LEU A 5 6.30 21.41 -12.10
C LEU A 5 5.68 21.68 -13.48
N LEU A 6 6.43 22.24 -14.41
CA LEU A 6 5.91 22.71 -15.69
C LEU A 6 5.13 21.61 -16.46
N PRO A 7 5.64 20.37 -16.61
CA PRO A 7 4.88 19.33 -17.32
C PRO A 7 3.54 18.99 -16.62
N SER A 8 3.55 18.88 -15.30
CA SER A 8 2.33 18.61 -14.52
C SER A 8 1.32 19.74 -14.65
N ILE A 9 1.80 21.00 -14.55
CA ILE A 9 0.96 22.20 -14.69
C ILE A 9 0.38 22.26 -16.12
N LEU A 10 1.20 21.94 -17.15
CA LEU A 10 0.73 21.95 -18.53
C LEU A 10 -0.33 20.88 -18.78
N ILE A 11 -0.10 19.65 -18.31
CA ILE A 11 -1.06 18.55 -18.48
C ILE A 11 -2.34 18.85 -17.69
N GLY A 12 -2.20 19.25 -16.42
CA GLY A 12 -3.34 19.63 -15.59
C GLY A 12 -4.12 20.79 -16.20
N GLY A 13 -3.41 21.80 -16.69
CA GLY A 13 -4.00 22.96 -17.39
C GLY A 13 -4.70 22.56 -18.69
N LEU A 14 -4.10 21.65 -19.47
CA LEU A 14 -4.74 21.14 -20.69
C LEU A 14 -6.05 20.41 -20.34
N ILE A 15 -6.06 19.60 -19.30
CA ILE A 15 -7.28 18.91 -18.84
C ILE A 15 -8.30 19.97 -18.35
N TRP A 16 -7.86 20.92 -17.53
CA TRP A 16 -8.72 21.94 -16.91
C TRP A 16 -9.43 22.83 -17.94
N PHE A 17 -8.71 23.26 -19.00
CA PHE A 17 -9.21 24.26 -19.93
C PHE A 17 -9.62 23.70 -21.30
N SER A 18 -9.18 22.50 -21.68
CA SER A 18 -9.41 21.97 -23.04
C SER A 18 -10.53 20.95 -23.12
N ILE A 19 -10.89 20.30 -22.01
CA ILE A 19 -11.98 19.32 -22.01
C ILE A 19 -13.30 20.09 -21.80
N THR A 20 -14.20 19.96 -22.76
CA THR A 20 -15.54 20.54 -22.65
C THR A 20 -16.43 19.67 -21.77
N PRO A 21 -17.19 20.27 -20.84
CA PRO A 21 -18.14 19.51 -20.04
C PRO A 21 -19.19 18.81 -20.90
N THR A 22 -19.63 17.65 -20.45
CA THR A 22 -20.70 16.86 -21.05
C THR A 22 -21.69 16.48 -19.96
N ASP A 23 -22.81 15.89 -20.33
CA ASP A 23 -23.82 15.41 -19.37
C ASP A 23 -23.25 14.35 -18.42
N GLU A 24 -22.21 13.60 -18.88
CA GLU A 24 -21.55 12.54 -18.09
C GLU A 24 -20.30 13.05 -17.35
N LEU A 25 -19.72 14.18 -17.76
CA LEU A 25 -18.45 14.70 -17.22
C LEU A 25 -18.59 16.21 -16.96
N THR A 26 -18.94 16.54 -15.74
CA THR A 26 -19.18 17.94 -15.33
C THR A 26 -17.87 18.74 -15.26
N THR A 27 -17.99 20.05 -15.20
CA THR A 27 -16.85 20.97 -14.99
C THR A 27 -16.09 20.61 -13.72
N THR A 28 -16.81 20.31 -12.64
CA THR A 28 -16.21 19.86 -11.37
C THR A 28 -15.41 18.61 -11.55
N SER A 29 -15.95 17.61 -12.28
CA SER A 29 -15.23 16.36 -12.57
C SER A 29 -13.92 16.60 -13.32
N ILE A 30 -13.93 17.51 -14.28
CA ILE A 30 -12.76 17.87 -15.11
C ILE A 30 -11.68 18.53 -14.23
N HIS A 31 -12.08 19.49 -13.39
CA HIS A 31 -11.16 20.19 -12.47
C HIS A 31 -10.54 19.24 -11.45
N LEU A 32 -11.36 18.37 -10.85
CA LEU A 32 -10.90 17.34 -9.90
C LEU A 32 -9.93 16.38 -10.57
N LEU A 33 -10.23 15.93 -11.78
CA LEU A 33 -9.36 15.00 -12.54
C LEU A 33 -8.03 15.67 -12.89
N ALA A 34 -8.05 16.93 -13.32
CA ALA A 34 -6.85 17.71 -13.64
C ALA A 34 -5.90 17.78 -12.43
N LEU A 35 -6.45 18.11 -11.26
CA LEU A 35 -5.69 18.24 -10.02
C LEU A 35 -5.28 16.87 -9.42
N TYR A 36 -6.04 15.84 -9.72
CA TYR A 36 -5.74 14.47 -9.27
C TYR A 36 -4.53 13.87 -10.00
N ILE A 37 -4.42 14.13 -11.30
CA ILE A 37 -3.31 13.63 -12.14
C ILE A 37 -2.01 14.40 -11.86
N CYS A 38 -2.12 15.69 -11.53
CA CYS A 38 -0.97 16.60 -11.40
C CYS A 38 0.11 16.11 -10.40
N PRO A 39 -0.21 15.61 -9.19
CA PRO A 39 0.81 15.18 -8.23
C PRO A 39 1.61 13.94 -8.61
N ASP A 40 1.11 13.12 -9.51
CA ASP A 40 1.71 11.82 -9.84
C ASP A 40 2.90 11.93 -10.81
N MET A 41 3.16 13.12 -11.38
CA MET A 41 4.21 13.29 -12.37
C MET A 41 5.52 13.77 -11.70
N UNK A 42 6.32 13.01 -11.55
CA UNK A 42 7.35 13.11 -11.08
C UNK A 42 7.88 14.32 -10.89
N THR A 43 7.58 14.81 -10.10
CA THR A 43 8.16 16.08 -9.66
C THR A 43 9.08 15.88 -8.44
N SER A 44 9.98 16.80 -8.22
CA SER A 44 10.82 16.83 -7.00
C SER A 44 10.11 17.55 -5.84
N VAL A 45 8.86 17.96 -6.04
CA VAL A 45 8.09 18.66 -5.01
C VAL A 45 7.40 17.59 -4.14
N ASP A 46 7.39 17.83 -2.83
CA ASP A 46 6.77 16.94 -1.86
C ASP A 46 5.27 16.77 -2.16
N ILE A 47 4.80 15.55 -2.13
CA ILE A 47 3.41 15.20 -2.45
C ILE A 47 2.41 15.92 -1.52
N SER A 48 2.78 16.14 -0.25
CA SER A 48 1.94 16.87 0.71
C SER A 48 1.70 18.31 0.28
N VAL A 49 2.73 18.97 -0.28
CA VAL A 49 2.63 20.34 -0.80
C VAL A 49 1.68 20.37 -2.01
N LEU A 50 1.83 19.41 -2.92
CA LEU A 50 0.98 19.32 -4.13
C LEU A 50 -0.50 19.11 -3.75
N VAL A 51 -0.74 18.21 -2.80
CA VAL A 51 -2.10 17.90 -2.32
C VAL A 51 -2.74 19.11 -1.64
N LEU A 52 -2.01 19.80 -0.74
CA LEU A 52 -2.50 21.01 -0.08
C LEU A 52 -2.80 22.12 -1.10
N THR A 53 -1.94 22.24 -2.12
CA THR A 53 -2.16 23.22 -3.21
C THR A 53 -3.45 22.87 -3.97
N ALA A 54 -3.63 21.58 -4.32
CA ALA A 54 -4.85 21.12 -5.03
C ALA A 54 -6.10 21.40 -4.22
N LEU A 55 -6.11 21.05 -2.92
CA LEU A 55 -7.26 21.30 -2.03
C LEU A 55 -7.58 22.81 -1.94
N THR A 56 -6.54 23.64 -1.82
CA THR A 56 -6.70 25.10 -1.76
C THR A 56 -7.32 25.62 -3.05
N LEU A 57 -6.81 25.17 -4.21
CA LEU A 57 -7.34 25.59 -5.52
C LEU A 57 -8.80 25.16 -5.69
N LEU A 58 -9.14 23.92 -5.32
CA LEU A 58 -10.51 23.41 -5.39
C LEU A 58 -11.46 24.19 -4.48
N ALA A 59 -11.00 24.55 -3.26
CA ALA A 59 -11.81 25.33 -2.32
C ALA A 59 -12.04 26.76 -2.84
N VAL A 60 -10.99 27.42 -3.34
CA VAL A 60 -11.07 28.81 -3.86
C VAL A 60 -11.93 28.86 -5.14
N THR A 61 -11.81 27.87 -6.01
CA THR A 61 -12.61 27.79 -7.25
C THR A 61 -14.01 27.21 -7.02
N GLN A 62 -14.32 26.81 -5.76
CA GLN A 62 -15.62 26.21 -5.39
C GLN A 62 -15.94 24.97 -6.25
N SER A 63 -14.90 24.21 -6.62
CA SER A 63 -14.99 23.03 -7.49
C SER A 63 -15.24 21.75 -6.67
N PHE A 64 -16.09 21.81 -5.65
CA PHE A 64 -16.53 20.67 -4.85
C PHE A 64 -18.03 20.46 -5.04
N GLN A 65 -18.52 19.31 -4.59
CA GLN A 65 -19.95 19.01 -4.52
C GLN A 65 -20.47 19.43 -3.13
N CYS A 66 -21.40 20.39 -3.10
CA CYS A 66 -22.12 20.83 -1.90
C CYS A 66 -23.47 20.13 -1.82
N VAL A 67 -24.16 20.28 -0.70
CA VAL A 67 -25.52 19.73 -0.51
C VAL A 67 -26.49 20.90 -0.39
N ASP A 68 -27.47 20.96 -1.28
CA ASP A 68 -28.58 21.89 -1.21
C ASP A 68 -29.50 21.49 -0.04
N GLN A 69 -29.69 22.39 0.93
CA GLN A 69 -30.43 22.08 2.16
C GLN A 69 -31.95 21.92 1.92
N LEU A 70 -32.47 22.48 0.82
CA LEU A 70 -33.90 22.36 0.47
C LEU A 70 -34.23 20.98 -0.10
N THR A 71 -33.39 20.52 -1.05
CA THR A 71 -33.69 19.30 -1.80
C THR A 71 -32.87 18.07 -1.29
N ASN A 72 -31.90 18.34 -0.44
CA ASN A 72 -30.92 17.34 0.06
C ASN A 72 -30.16 16.65 -1.09
N LYS A 73 -29.99 17.36 -2.22
CA LYS A 73 -29.28 16.85 -3.41
C LYS A 73 -27.89 17.47 -3.50
N SER A 74 -26.96 16.72 -4.10
CA SER A 74 -25.63 17.21 -4.44
C SER A 74 -25.70 18.20 -5.59
N VAL A 75 -25.04 19.37 -5.42
CA VAL A 75 -24.92 20.43 -6.43
C VAL A 75 -23.50 20.97 -6.42
N GLU A 76 -23.01 21.48 -7.54
CA GLU A 76 -21.69 22.15 -7.56
C GLU A 76 -21.72 23.36 -6.61
N CYS A 77 -20.71 23.47 -5.73
CA CYS A 77 -20.67 24.56 -4.72
C CYS A 77 -20.78 25.96 -5.35
N ARG A 78 -20.25 26.12 -6.57
CA ARG A 78 -20.34 27.42 -7.30
C ARG A 78 -21.78 27.83 -7.65
N LEU A 79 -22.75 26.89 -7.60
CA LEU A 79 -24.15 27.16 -7.86
C LEU A 79 -24.91 27.60 -6.60
N CYS A 80 -24.31 27.51 -5.42
CA CYS A 80 -24.93 27.95 -4.17
C CYS A 80 -25.35 29.42 -4.25
N GLY A 81 -26.60 29.71 -3.88
CA GLY A 81 -27.15 31.05 -3.96
C GLY A 81 -27.69 31.46 -5.34
N GLN A 82 -27.52 30.58 -6.36
CA GLN A 82 -28.08 30.83 -7.71
C GLN A 82 -29.45 30.16 -7.84
N GLU A 83 -30.24 30.65 -8.80
CA GLU A 83 -31.55 30.08 -9.12
C GLU A 83 -31.43 28.77 -9.88
N ASN A 84 -32.13 27.76 -9.41
CA ASN A 84 -32.23 26.45 -10.08
C ASN A 84 -33.21 26.65 -11.26
N LEU A 85 -32.71 26.49 -12.47
CA LEU A 85 -33.46 26.68 -13.72
C LEU A 85 -34.67 25.75 -13.88
N ASP A 86 -34.63 24.58 -13.23
CA ASP A 86 -35.73 23.58 -13.34
C ASP A 86 -36.85 23.82 -12.36
N THR A 87 -36.57 24.35 -11.18
CA THR A 87 -37.54 24.47 -10.08
C THR A 87 -37.89 25.94 -9.75
N GLY A 88 -37.07 26.89 -10.20
CA GLY A 88 -37.22 28.33 -9.86
C GLY A 88 -36.87 28.64 -8.40
N SER A 89 -36.36 27.68 -7.62
CA SER A 89 -35.91 27.88 -6.24
C SER A 89 -34.40 28.21 -6.22
N ILE A 90 -33.94 28.90 -5.16
CA ILE A 90 -32.54 29.24 -4.97
C ILE A 90 -31.86 28.05 -4.24
N TYR A 91 -30.68 27.61 -4.73
CA TYR A 91 -29.87 26.58 -4.06
C TYR A 91 -29.46 27.12 -2.67
N GLU A 92 -29.92 26.45 -1.62
CA GLU A 92 -29.70 26.86 -0.22
C GLU A 92 -28.44 26.19 0.34
N CYS A 93 -27.27 26.74 0.00
CA CYS A 93 -25.95 26.30 0.50
C CYS A 93 -25.00 27.51 0.53
N ASN A 94 -23.88 27.38 1.26
CA ASN A 94 -22.88 28.45 1.38
C ASN A 94 -21.60 28.05 0.66
N ALA A 95 -21.41 28.56 -0.56
CA ALA A 95 -20.30 28.17 -1.44
C ALA A 95 -18.94 28.18 -0.74
N ASN A 96 -18.57 29.25 -0.05
CA ASN A 96 -17.24 29.39 0.58
C ASN A 96 -17.08 28.47 1.78
N LYS A 97 -18.06 28.47 2.69
CA LYS A 97 -18.03 27.68 3.92
C LYS A 97 -18.03 26.17 3.58
N ASP A 98 -18.94 25.77 2.72
CA ASP A 98 -19.17 24.36 2.41
C ASP A 98 -18.00 23.80 1.57
N SER A 99 -17.44 24.58 0.61
CA SER A 99 -16.21 24.21 -0.11
C SER A 99 -15.03 23.99 0.85
N PHE A 100 -14.86 24.85 1.84
CA PHE A 100 -13.79 24.71 2.83
C PHE A 100 -14.00 23.44 3.68
N HIS A 101 -15.22 23.19 4.14
CA HIS A 101 -15.53 21.96 4.89
C HIS A 101 -15.27 20.72 4.04
N LYS A 102 -15.69 20.74 2.78
CA LYS A 102 -15.43 19.64 1.83
C LYS A 102 -13.94 19.41 1.60
N ALA A 103 -13.13 20.47 1.50
CA ALA A 103 -11.68 20.36 1.33
C ALA A 103 -11.01 19.60 2.49
N LEU A 104 -11.58 19.68 3.71
CA LEU A 104 -11.03 19.03 4.90
C LEU A 104 -11.72 17.69 5.24
N GLU A 105 -12.72 17.27 4.49
CA GLU A 105 -13.55 16.09 4.80
C GLU A 105 -12.72 14.82 4.96
N GLY A 106 -11.75 14.59 4.07
CA GLY A 106 -10.89 13.40 4.12
C GLY A 106 -10.03 13.31 5.37
N PHE A 107 -9.70 14.43 6.00
CA PHE A 107 -8.91 14.46 7.24
C PHE A 107 -9.68 13.90 8.46
N SER A 108 -11.01 13.84 8.39
CA SER A 108 -11.85 13.23 9.42
C SER A 108 -12.10 11.73 9.15
N SER A 109 -11.61 11.19 8.04
CA SER A 109 -11.78 9.79 7.67
C SER A 109 -11.11 8.85 8.66
N SER A 110 -11.85 7.82 9.11
CA SER A 110 -11.31 6.78 10.00
C SER A 110 -10.10 6.06 9.37
N VAL A 111 -10.10 5.89 8.04
CA VAL A 111 -8.99 5.26 7.30
C VAL A 111 -7.70 6.07 7.47
N VAL A 112 -7.78 7.39 7.38
CA VAL A 112 -6.61 8.30 7.52
C VAL A 112 -6.04 8.19 8.95
N TRP A 113 -6.90 8.18 9.95
CA TRP A 113 -6.50 8.05 11.36
C TRP A 113 -5.99 6.66 11.70
N LEU A 114 -6.52 5.60 11.06
CA LEU A 114 -6.00 4.24 11.17
C LEU A 114 -4.54 4.19 10.69
N ILE A 115 -4.28 4.73 9.51
CA ILE A 115 -2.93 4.74 8.91
C ILE A 115 -1.97 5.59 9.76
N PHE A 116 -2.40 6.79 10.16
CA PHE A 116 -1.62 7.66 11.05
C PHE A 116 -1.22 6.90 12.34
N SER A 117 -2.18 6.24 12.96
CA SER A 117 -1.97 5.46 14.19
C SER A 117 -1.01 4.29 13.96
N ALA A 118 -1.22 3.55 12.89
CA ALA A 118 -0.40 2.38 12.56
C ALA A 118 1.07 2.80 12.28
N PHE A 119 1.32 3.98 11.68
CA PHE A 119 2.67 4.51 11.51
C PHE A 119 3.39 4.74 12.86
N HIS A 120 2.65 5.12 13.89
CA HIS A 120 3.20 5.30 15.24
C HIS A 120 3.47 3.95 15.92
N LEU A 121 2.62 2.95 15.71
CA LEU A 121 2.93 1.56 16.14
C LEU A 121 4.21 1.06 15.45
N GLY A 122 4.36 1.32 14.14
CA GLY A 122 5.59 1.02 13.39
C GLY A 122 6.82 1.78 13.93
N LYS A 123 6.64 3.03 14.35
CA LYS A 123 7.71 3.82 15.00
C LYS A 123 8.16 3.17 16.30
N ALA A 124 7.22 2.63 17.09
CA ALA A 124 7.55 1.91 18.32
C ALA A 124 8.42 0.66 18.02
N VAL A 125 8.12 -0.08 16.93
CA VAL A 125 8.93 -1.23 16.49
C VAL A 125 10.37 -0.79 16.18
N GLN A 126 10.55 0.38 15.55
CA GLN A 126 11.87 0.94 15.24
C GLN A 126 12.62 1.40 16.49
N VAL A 127 11.96 2.20 17.34
CA VAL A 127 12.56 2.78 18.55
C VAL A 127 13.01 1.68 19.52
N THR A 128 12.24 0.63 19.70
CA THR A 128 12.57 -0.50 20.57
C THR A 128 13.54 -1.49 19.95
N GLN A 129 13.78 -1.39 18.63
CA GLN A 129 14.58 -2.34 17.84
C GLN A 129 13.98 -3.76 17.82
N LEU A 130 12.70 -3.91 18.17
CA LEU A 130 12.01 -5.21 18.15
C LEU A 130 12.07 -5.86 16.76
N GLY A 131 11.97 -5.08 15.69
CA GLY A 131 12.05 -5.58 14.31
C GLY A 131 13.41 -6.21 14.02
N LYS A 132 14.51 -5.56 14.44
CA LYS A 132 15.87 -6.11 14.30
C LYS A 132 16.00 -7.44 15.08
N ARG A 133 15.49 -7.48 16.31
CA ARG A 133 15.51 -8.70 17.14
C ARG A 133 14.76 -9.85 16.46
N ILE A 134 13.56 -9.60 15.92
CA ILE A 134 12.77 -10.62 15.19
C ILE A 134 13.58 -11.17 14.01
N SER A 135 14.16 -10.30 13.20
CA SER A 135 14.96 -10.73 12.04
C SER A 135 16.17 -11.58 12.45
N LEU A 136 16.88 -11.17 13.51
CA LEU A 136 18.03 -11.93 14.02
C LEU A 136 17.61 -13.32 14.57
N ILE A 137 16.47 -13.37 15.25
CA ILE A 137 15.91 -14.66 15.73
C ILE A 137 15.60 -15.57 14.53
N MET A 138 14.99 -15.03 13.47
CA MET A 138 14.71 -15.82 12.27
C MET A 138 16.00 -16.33 11.62
N ILE A 139 17.07 -15.51 11.56
CA ILE A 139 18.39 -15.94 11.08
C ILE A 139 18.97 -17.05 11.98
N GLN A 140 18.84 -16.92 13.29
CA GLN A 140 19.32 -17.94 14.24
C GLN A 140 18.66 -19.30 13.99
N TYR A 141 17.35 -19.32 13.69
CA TYR A 141 16.61 -20.57 13.46
C TYR A 141 16.81 -21.12 12.05
N PHE A 142 16.79 -20.27 11.03
CA PHE A 142 16.78 -20.69 9.62
C PHE A 142 18.10 -20.47 8.89
N GLY A 143 19.05 -19.70 9.46
CA GLY A 143 20.25 -19.21 8.78
C GLY A 143 21.35 -20.22 8.49
N LYS A 144 21.14 -21.50 8.78
CA LYS A 144 22.14 -22.57 8.56
C LYS A 144 22.43 -22.87 7.08
N ARG A 145 21.54 -22.45 6.17
CA ARG A 145 21.65 -22.69 4.73
C ARG A 145 21.26 -21.42 3.99
N THR A 146 21.79 -21.21 2.80
CA THR A 146 21.49 -20.04 1.95
C THR A 146 19.97 -19.90 1.72
N ILE A 147 19.29 -20.99 1.40
CA ILE A 147 17.83 -20.97 1.22
C ILE A 147 17.10 -20.66 2.54
N GLY A 148 17.66 -21.11 3.66
CA GLY A 148 17.13 -20.80 4.99
C GLY A 148 17.24 -19.31 5.33
N LEU A 149 18.32 -18.63 4.92
CA LEU A 149 18.46 -17.18 5.05
C LEU A 149 17.33 -16.46 4.29
N ALA A 150 17.00 -16.92 3.09
CA ALA A 150 15.89 -16.37 2.32
C ALA A 150 14.56 -16.56 3.06
N TYR A 151 14.30 -17.73 3.63
CA TYR A 151 13.11 -17.96 4.45
C TYR A 151 13.12 -17.10 5.72
N ALA A 152 14.28 -16.89 6.36
CA ALA A 152 14.39 -15.98 7.50
C ALA A 152 13.93 -14.56 7.12
N VAL A 153 14.33 -14.08 5.94
CA VAL A 153 13.92 -12.76 5.43
C VAL A 153 12.39 -12.74 5.17
N VAL A 154 11.85 -13.75 4.47
CA VAL A 154 10.40 -13.85 4.17
C VAL A 154 9.59 -13.86 5.48
N ILE A 155 9.96 -14.71 6.43
CA ILE A 155 9.23 -14.84 7.71
C ILE A 155 9.33 -13.53 8.50
N SER A 156 10.49 -12.87 8.51
CA SER A 156 10.66 -11.56 9.16
C SER A 156 9.68 -10.53 8.58
N GLU A 157 9.57 -10.45 7.25
CA GLU A 157 8.63 -9.56 6.57
C GLU A 157 7.17 -9.88 6.96
N LEU A 158 6.81 -11.18 6.94
CA LEU A 158 5.45 -11.62 7.29
C LEU A 158 5.09 -11.31 8.75
N LEU A 159 6.03 -11.50 9.68
CA LEU A 159 5.80 -11.25 11.11
C LEU A 159 5.71 -9.74 11.43
N LEU A 160 6.44 -8.91 10.68
CA LEU A 160 6.47 -7.46 10.91
C LEU A 160 5.32 -6.73 10.20
N ALA A 161 4.78 -7.28 9.12
CA ALA A 161 3.83 -6.57 8.25
C ALA A 161 2.53 -6.13 8.96
N PRO A 162 1.91 -6.92 9.83
CA PRO A 162 0.69 -6.44 10.48
C PRO A 162 0.90 -5.24 11.42
N PHE A 163 2.16 -4.99 11.82
CA PHE A 163 2.49 -3.95 12.81
C PHE A 163 3.22 -2.73 12.22
N VAL A 164 3.79 -2.85 11.02
CA VAL A 164 4.54 -1.77 10.37
C VAL A 164 3.90 -1.48 9.01
N PRO A 165 2.92 -0.57 8.95
CA PRO A 165 2.09 -0.36 7.76
C PRO A 165 2.80 0.41 6.64
N SER A 166 4.04 0.76 6.84
CA SER A 166 4.88 1.31 5.78
C SER A 166 5.80 0.20 5.27
N ASN A 167 5.50 -0.31 4.09
CA ASN A 167 6.36 -1.30 3.43
C ASN A 167 7.76 -0.74 3.18
N THR A 168 7.89 0.56 2.93
CA THR A 168 9.20 1.25 2.81
C THR A 168 9.97 1.22 4.14
N ALA A 169 9.31 1.60 5.24
CA ALA A 169 9.96 1.60 6.56
C ALA A 169 10.31 0.18 7.02
N ARG A 170 9.44 -0.80 6.72
CA ARG A 170 9.66 -2.21 7.08
C ARG A 170 10.77 -2.82 6.23
N GLY A 171 10.58 -2.85 4.90
CA GLY A 171 11.53 -3.46 3.98
C GLY A 171 12.85 -2.70 3.92
N GLY A 172 12.80 -1.40 3.68
CA GLY A 172 14.01 -0.58 3.53
C GLY A 172 14.68 -0.22 4.85
N GLY A 173 13.90 0.04 5.89
CA GLY A 173 14.43 0.53 7.16
C GLY A 173 14.77 -0.55 8.19
N ILE A 174 14.14 -1.72 8.13
CA ILE A 174 14.37 -2.81 9.10
C ILE A 174 15.05 -4.00 8.43
N VAL A 175 14.45 -4.54 7.37
CA VAL A 175 14.88 -5.83 6.79
C VAL A 175 16.10 -5.66 5.87
N LEU A 176 16.15 -4.63 5.02
CA LEU A 176 17.27 -4.41 4.09
C LEU A 176 18.63 -4.24 4.80
N PRO A 177 18.76 -3.49 5.90
CA PRO A 177 20.04 -3.43 6.65
C PRO A 177 20.52 -4.82 7.09
N VAL A 178 19.58 -5.68 7.51
CA VAL A 178 19.89 -7.05 7.90
C VAL A 178 20.34 -7.87 6.68
N VAL A 179 19.63 -7.75 5.55
CA VAL A 179 19.98 -8.40 4.26
C VAL A 179 21.39 -7.98 3.83
N ASN A 180 21.70 -6.69 3.88
CA ASN A 180 23.03 -6.16 3.52
C ASN A 180 24.11 -6.70 4.45
N SER A 181 23.84 -6.74 5.75
CA SER A 181 24.79 -7.29 6.75
C SER A 181 25.07 -8.78 6.48
N ILE A 182 24.03 -9.57 6.17
CA ILE A 182 24.18 -10.98 5.79
C ILE A 182 25.07 -11.09 4.54
N ALA A 183 24.75 -10.34 3.49
CA ALA A 183 25.48 -10.39 2.22
C ALA A 183 26.97 -10.07 2.43
N THR A 184 27.27 -8.96 3.11
CA THR A 184 28.65 -8.50 3.35
C THR A 184 29.43 -9.49 4.25
N THR A 185 28.81 -10.00 5.31
CA THR A 185 29.44 -10.99 6.21
C THR A 185 29.84 -12.27 5.45
N LEU A 186 29.01 -12.65 4.45
CA LEU A 186 29.29 -13.83 3.60
C LEU A 186 30.14 -13.49 2.37
N GLY A 187 30.81 -12.32 2.37
CA GLY A 187 31.75 -11.92 1.32
C GLY A 187 31.09 -11.51 0.00
N SER A 188 29.77 -11.26 -0.01
CA SER A 188 29.05 -10.81 -1.20
C SER A 188 28.89 -9.28 -1.19
N THR A 189 29.44 -8.61 -2.20
CA THR A 189 29.28 -7.18 -2.42
C THR A 189 28.86 -6.94 -3.88
N PRO A 190 28.34 -5.75 -4.22
CA PRO A 190 27.94 -5.48 -5.61
C PRO A 190 29.06 -5.65 -6.64
N THR A 191 30.31 -5.44 -6.23
CA THR A 191 31.49 -5.52 -7.11
C THR A 191 32.23 -6.85 -7.02
N ASN A 192 32.00 -7.62 -5.93
CA ASN A 192 32.71 -8.88 -5.71
C ASN A 192 31.71 -9.96 -5.26
N ASN A 193 31.57 -11.01 -6.05
CA ASN A 193 30.69 -12.16 -5.81
C ASN A 193 29.23 -11.71 -5.51
N PRO A 194 28.57 -10.96 -6.42
CA PRO A 194 27.27 -10.35 -6.11
C PRO A 194 26.10 -11.34 -6.07
N LYS A 195 26.26 -12.62 -6.41
CA LYS A 195 25.15 -13.57 -6.58
C LYS A 195 24.29 -13.73 -5.33
N LEU A 196 24.93 -13.92 -4.16
CA LEU A 196 24.20 -14.10 -2.90
C LEU A 196 23.47 -12.81 -2.49
N GLY A 197 24.15 -11.66 -2.58
CA GLY A 197 23.53 -10.37 -2.31
C GLY A 197 22.36 -10.09 -3.24
N ALA A 198 22.50 -10.39 -4.53
CA ALA A 198 21.41 -10.23 -5.51
C ALA A 198 20.20 -11.12 -5.16
N PHE A 199 20.46 -12.38 -4.80
CA PHE A 199 19.42 -13.32 -4.37
C PHE A 199 18.65 -12.79 -3.15
N LEU A 200 19.37 -12.40 -2.09
CA LEU A 200 18.74 -11.94 -0.85
C LEU A 200 18.03 -10.59 -1.04
N THR A 201 18.59 -9.71 -1.88
CA THR A 201 17.97 -8.42 -2.26
C THR A 201 16.62 -8.65 -2.96
N LEU A 202 16.59 -9.54 -3.94
CA LEU A 202 15.35 -9.90 -4.64
C LEU A 202 14.33 -10.55 -3.69
N VAL A 203 14.80 -11.48 -2.85
CA VAL A 203 13.93 -12.12 -1.83
C VAL A 203 13.32 -11.04 -0.92
N GLY A 204 14.14 -10.15 -0.35
CA GLY A 204 13.66 -9.11 0.56
C GLY A 204 12.65 -8.17 -0.11
N SER A 205 12.94 -7.73 -1.32
CA SER A 205 12.07 -6.83 -2.07
C SER A 205 10.70 -7.46 -2.36
N HIS A 206 10.68 -8.68 -2.89
CA HIS A 206 9.42 -9.35 -3.24
C HIS A 206 8.66 -9.87 -2.01
N ALA A 207 9.37 -10.32 -0.96
CA ALA A 207 8.75 -10.68 0.32
C ALA A 207 8.06 -9.48 0.97
N ASN A 208 8.65 -8.28 0.84
CA ASN A 208 8.07 -7.02 1.34
C ASN A 208 6.72 -6.72 0.67
N LEU A 209 6.64 -6.88 -0.65
CA LEU A 209 5.39 -6.68 -1.41
C LEU A 209 4.35 -7.75 -1.05
N LEU A 210 4.79 -9.00 -0.94
CA LEU A 210 3.92 -10.12 -0.57
C LEU A 210 3.33 -9.90 0.84
N SER A 211 4.17 -9.54 1.81
CA SER A 211 3.71 -9.26 3.18
C SER A 211 2.79 -8.05 3.23
N ALA A 212 3.04 -7.03 2.38
CA ALA A 212 2.20 -5.84 2.25
C ALA A 212 0.79 -6.19 1.73
N SER A 213 0.68 -7.17 0.82
CA SER A 213 -0.61 -7.62 0.29
C SER A 213 -1.38 -8.48 1.31
N MET A 214 -0.68 -9.24 2.14
CA MET A 214 -1.29 -10.25 3.02
C MET A 214 -2.11 -9.64 4.16
N TYR A 215 -1.74 -8.47 4.65
CA TYR A 215 -2.39 -7.83 5.81
C TYR A 215 -2.99 -6.49 5.42
N LEU A 216 -4.19 -6.21 5.93
CA LEU A 216 -4.85 -4.90 5.75
C LEU A 216 -3.91 -3.76 6.21
N THR A 217 -3.23 -3.96 7.34
CA THR A 217 -2.27 -3.00 7.89
C THR A 217 -0.87 -3.13 7.28
N GLY A 218 -0.66 -3.98 6.27
CA GLY A 218 0.67 -4.25 5.69
C GLY A 218 1.21 -3.13 4.81
N MET A 219 0.31 -2.26 4.32
CA MET A 219 0.67 -1.11 3.47
C MET A 219 -0.39 -0.01 3.65
N ALA A 220 0.06 1.27 3.64
CA ALA A 220 -0.81 2.41 3.90
C ALA A 220 -2.04 2.51 2.98
N PRO A 221 -1.99 2.21 1.68
CA PRO A 221 -3.18 2.32 0.83
C PRO A 221 -4.20 1.19 0.97
N ASN A 222 -3.88 0.09 1.65
CA ASN A 222 -4.80 -1.06 1.78
C ASN A 222 -6.17 -0.66 2.39
N PRO A 223 -6.23 0.11 3.49
CA PRO A 223 -7.53 0.54 4.03
C PRO A 223 -8.37 1.43 3.09
N ILE A 224 -7.75 2.04 2.06
CA ILE A 224 -8.49 2.81 1.04
C ILE A 224 -9.32 1.84 0.18
N VAL A 225 -8.72 0.69 -0.20
CA VAL A 225 -9.45 -0.37 -0.94
C VAL A 225 -10.67 -0.82 -0.12
N LEU A 226 -10.44 -1.08 1.18
CA LEU A 226 -11.49 -1.45 2.13
C LEU A 226 -12.64 -0.42 2.14
N ALA A 227 -12.29 0.86 2.32
CA ALA A 227 -13.27 1.94 2.42
C ALA A 227 -14.09 2.07 1.13
N LYS A 228 -13.42 2.06 -0.03
CA LYS A 228 -14.09 2.19 -1.33
C LYS A 228 -14.96 0.97 -1.65
N ALA A 229 -14.51 -0.23 -1.33
CA ALA A 229 -15.28 -1.46 -1.54
C ALA A 229 -16.55 -1.47 -0.68
N ASN A 230 -16.43 -1.13 0.62
CA ASN A 230 -17.59 -1.08 1.53
C ASN A 230 -18.56 0.06 1.17
N GLN A 231 -18.06 1.16 0.61
CA GLN A 231 -18.89 2.27 0.12
C GLN A 231 -19.72 1.83 -1.09
N LEU A 232 -19.10 1.14 -2.04
CA LEU A 232 -19.74 0.73 -3.30
C LEU A 232 -20.58 -0.56 -3.13
N PHE A 233 -20.14 -1.46 -2.26
CA PHE A 233 -20.76 -2.77 -2.02
C PHE A 233 -21.04 -2.96 -0.52
N PRO A 234 -22.06 -2.27 0.05
CA PRO A 234 -22.29 -2.33 1.51
C PRO A 234 -22.53 -3.75 2.06
N ASP A 235 -23.03 -4.64 1.22
CA ASP A 235 -23.43 -6.01 1.60
C ASP A 235 -22.23 -6.95 1.85
N ILE A 236 -21.02 -6.62 1.36
CA ILE A 236 -19.88 -7.56 1.46
C ILE A 236 -19.17 -7.54 2.82
N HIS A 237 -19.38 -6.50 3.64
CA HIS A 237 -18.74 -6.35 4.96
C HIS A 237 -17.24 -6.68 4.94
N PHE A 238 -16.50 -6.09 3.98
CA PHE A 238 -15.07 -6.35 3.83
C PHE A 238 -14.31 -5.70 4.99
N GLY A 239 -13.59 -6.51 5.78
CA GLY A 239 -12.91 -6.05 6.98
C GLY A 239 -11.53 -6.70 7.16
N PHE A 240 -10.91 -6.50 8.33
CA PHE A 240 -9.57 -7.04 8.63
C PHE A 240 -9.57 -8.57 8.55
N SER A 241 -10.56 -9.21 9.18
CA SER A 241 -10.67 -10.68 9.18
C SER A 241 -10.91 -11.23 7.78
N THR A 242 -11.79 -10.60 7.00
CA THR A 242 -12.06 -10.97 5.60
C THR A 242 -10.77 -10.82 4.75
N TRP A 243 -10.06 -9.70 4.94
CA TRP A 243 -8.80 -9.45 4.23
C TRP A 243 -7.79 -10.58 4.46
N ILE A 244 -7.49 -10.92 5.74
CA ILE A 244 -6.49 -11.95 6.05
C ILE A 244 -6.98 -13.35 5.65
N THR A 245 -8.25 -13.64 5.85
CA THR A 245 -8.84 -14.94 5.44
C THR A 245 -8.70 -15.14 3.93
N GLY A 246 -8.96 -14.11 3.14
CA GLY A 246 -8.84 -14.19 1.68
C GLY A 246 -7.39 -14.28 1.19
N SER A 247 -6.45 -13.62 1.87
CA SER A 247 -5.05 -13.57 1.43
C SER A 247 -4.20 -14.74 1.91
N ILE A 248 -4.51 -15.33 3.08
CA ILE A 248 -3.57 -16.20 3.81
C ILE A 248 -3.11 -17.41 2.97
N VAL A 249 -4.03 -18.09 2.29
CA VAL A 249 -3.68 -19.31 1.54
C VAL A 249 -2.84 -18.95 0.30
N PRO A 250 -3.28 -18.09 -0.63
CA PRO A 250 -2.44 -17.77 -1.79
C PRO A 250 -1.12 -17.08 -1.39
N ALA A 251 -1.11 -16.24 -0.36
CA ALA A 251 0.12 -15.58 0.08
C ALA A 251 1.12 -16.59 0.68
N LEU A 252 0.66 -17.57 1.46
CA LEU A 252 1.55 -18.61 2.00
C LEU A 252 2.14 -19.49 0.89
N PHE A 253 1.36 -19.84 -0.15
CA PHE A 253 1.90 -20.53 -1.32
C PHE A 253 2.99 -19.70 -2.00
N CYS A 254 2.76 -18.41 -2.18
CA CYS A 254 3.78 -17.49 -2.72
C CYS A 254 5.00 -17.41 -1.80
N ALA A 255 4.81 -17.30 -0.47
CA ALA A 255 5.90 -17.20 0.52
C ALA A 255 6.79 -18.45 0.51
N LEU A 256 6.20 -19.63 0.33
CA LEU A 256 6.93 -20.89 0.25
C LEU A 256 7.67 -21.02 -1.10
N GLY A 257 7.03 -20.62 -2.20
CA GLY A 257 7.60 -20.76 -3.54
C GLY A 257 8.64 -19.70 -3.91
N LEU A 258 8.49 -18.48 -3.38
CA LEU A 258 9.32 -17.33 -3.77
C LEU A 258 10.84 -17.55 -3.55
N PRO A 259 11.31 -18.00 -2.36
CA PRO A 259 12.75 -18.27 -2.19
C PRO A 259 13.28 -19.34 -3.13
N LEU A 260 12.50 -20.39 -3.40
CA LEU A 260 12.90 -21.48 -4.28
C LEU A 260 13.04 -21.00 -5.73
N PHE A 261 12.04 -20.24 -6.21
CA PHE A 261 12.06 -19.65 -7.55
C PHE A 261 13.25 -18.70 -7.72
N LEU A 262 13.46 -17.81 -6.75
CA LEU A 262 14.56 -16.82 -6.81
C LEU A 262 15.94 -17.51 -6.71
N ALA A 263 16.06 -18.58 -5.92
CA ALA A 263 17.29 -19.38 -5.86
C ALA A 263 17.60 -19.98 -7.24
N TRP A 264 16.59 -20.55 -7.89
CA TRP A 264 16.71 -21.07 -9.26
C TRP A 264 17.10 -19.96 -10.24
N SER A 265 16.39 -18.84 -10.22
CA SER A 265 16.62 -17.68 -11.12
C SER A 265 18.03 -17.10 -10.94
N CYS A 266 18.54 -17.04 -9.70
CA CYS A 266 19.88 -16.51 -9.39
C CYS A 266 20.99 -17.56 -9.51
N ASN A 267 20.66 -18.79 -9.93
CA ASN A 267 21.60 -19.93 -9.99
C ASN A 267 22.28 -20.16 -8.64
N ILE A 268 21.50 -20.16 -7.56
CA ILE A 268 21.96 -20.52 -6.22
C ILE A 268 21.83 -22.05 -6.11
N HIS A 269 22.87 -22.76 -6.54
CA HIS A 269 22.91 -24.20 -6.41
C HIS A 269 23.26 -24.59 -4.97
N LYS A 270 22.95 -25.84 -4.59
CA LYS A 270 23.25 -26.40 -3.27
C LYS A 270 24.76 -26.29 -2.92
N ASP A 271 25.60 -26.16 -3.94
CA ASP A 271 27.05 -26.22 -3.85
C ASP A 271 27.75 -24.85 -3.85
N THR A 272 27.03 -23.73 -4.03
CA THR A 272 27.67 -22.41 -4.09
C THR A 272 28.24 -21.94 -2.75
N VAL A 273 27.99 -22.68 -1.68
CA VAL A 273 28.63 -22.48 -0.36
C VAL A 273 29.77 -23.52 -0.16
N HIS A 274 29.88 -24.49 -1.07
CA HIS A 274 30.84 -25.62 -0.94
C HIS A 274 32.17 -25.45 -1.69
N ASP A 275 32.25 -24.53 -2.66
CA ASP A 275 33.43 -24.41 -3.53
C ASP A 275 34.59 -23.61 -2.91
N SER A 276 34.43 -23.11 -1.70
CA SER A 276 35.60 -22.71 -0.90
C SER A 276 35.87 -23.82 0.14
N GLU A 277 37.10 -24.20 0.28
CA GLU A 277 37.59 -25.12 1.32
C GLU A 277 37.24 -24.64 2.76
N GLN A 278 36.49 -23.54 2.85
CA GLN A 278 36.00 -22.92 4.08
C GLN A 278 34.49 -23.19 4.33
N GLY A 279 33.86 -24.11 3.59
CA GLY A 279 32.39 -24.29 3.56
C GLY A 279 31.73 -24.70 4.88
N GLU A 280 32.41 -25.30 5.80
CA GLU A 280 31.88 -25.61 7.14
C GLU A 280 31.97 -24.40 8.09
N GLY A 281 33.00 -23.56 7.94
CA GLY A 281 33.17 -22.33 8.71
C GLY A 281 32.07 -21.32 8.45
N VAL A 282 31.71 -21.13 7.18
CA VAL A 282 30.71 -20.10 6.75
C VAL A 282 29.30 -20.45 7.22
N LYS A 283 28.95 -21.73 7.35
CA LYS A 283 27.62 -22.18 7.85
C LYS A 283 27.42 -21.85 9.33
N SER A 284 28.50 -21.86 10.09
CA SER A 284 28.54 -21.49 11.51
C SER A 284 28.38 -19.97 11.68
N ASP A 285 28.94 -19.17 10.74
CA ASP A 285 29.17 -17.72 10.89
C ASP A 285 27.90 -16.91 10.97
N MET A 286 26.86 -17.22 10.18
CA MET A 286 25.61 -16.43 10.17
C MET A 286 24.76 -16.68 11.41
N VAL A 287 24.66 -17.94 11.85
CA VAL A 287 23.96 -18.28 13.10
C VAL A 287 24.72 -17.67 14.27
N GLU A 288 26.07 -17.74 14.23
CA GLU A 288 26.96 -17.16 15.24
C GLU A 288 26.86 -15.61 15.23
N TYR A 289 26.87 -14.98 14.04
CA TYR A 289 26.63 -13.55 13.87
C TYR A 289 25.29 -13.14 14.54
N ALA A 290 24.21 -13.85 14.21
CA ALA A 290 22.90 -13.56 14.79
C ALA A 290 22.91 -13.74 16.32
N LYS A 291 23.54 -14.80 16.83
CA LYS A 291 23.71 -15.01 18.28
C LYS A 291 24.53 -13.90 18.93
N LYS A 292 25.61 -13.47 18.30
CA LYS A 292 26.48 -12.40 18.80
C LYS A 292 25.72 -11.08 18.87
N GLU A 293 24.98 -10.74 17.80
CA GLU A 293 24.14 -9.51 17.75
C GLU A 293 23.02 -9.59 18.80
N LEU A 294 22.35 -10.74 18.96
CA LEU A 294 21.31 -10.93 19.97
C LEU A 294 21.88 -10.81 21.40
N ASN A 295 23.08 -11.35 21.63
CA ASN A 295 23.79 -11.24 22.92
C ASN A 295 24.18 -9.76 23.19
N TYR A 296 24.61 -9.03 22.14
CA TYR A 296 24.90 -7.60 22.24
C TYR A 296 23.63 -6.78 22.58
N MET A 297 22.49 -7.14 21.97
CA MET A 297 21.18 -6.54 22.30
C MET A 297 20.73 -6.88 23.73
N GLY A 298 21.25 -7.96 24.29
CA GLY A 298 20.86 -8.44 25.63
C GLY A 298 19.45 -9.02 25.69
N SER A 299 18.95 -9.23 26.90
CA SER A 299 17.58 -9.70 27.14
C SER A 299 16.55 -8.67 26.67
N MET A 300 15.35 -9.13 26.37
CA MET A 300 14.25 -8.22 25.96
C MET A 300 14.03 -7.16 27.03
N SER A 301 14.13 -5.92 26.63
CA SER A 301 13.90 -4.75 27.49
C SER A 301 12.42 -4.67 27.88
N LEU A 302 12.12 -3.91 28.95
CA LEU A 302 10.74 -3.67 29.37
C LEU A 302 9.91 -3.05 28.22
N LYS A 303 10.52 -2.11 27.47
CA LYS A 303 9.84 -1.46 26.32
C LYS A 303 9.49 -2.45 25.21
N GLU A 304 10.38 -3.40 24.91
CA GLU A 304 10.10 -4.46 23.92
C GLU A 304 8.94 -5.35 24.39
N LYS A 305 8.91 -5.74 25.67
CA LYS A 305 7.85 -6.59 26.24
C LYS A 305 6.50 -5.86 26.23
N GLN A 306 6.47 -4.58 26.62
CA GLN A 306 5.28 -3.73 26.57
C GLN A 306 4.76 -3.62 25.13
N LEU A 307 5.67 -3.38 24.18
CA LEU A 307 5.31 -3.30 22.75
C LEU A 307 4.71 -4.63 22.27
N CYS A 308 5.36 -5.75 22.57
CA CYS A 308 4.83 -7.08 22.20
C CYS A 308 3.40 -7.29 22.74
N LEU A 309 3.16 -6.92 23.99
CA LEU A 309 1.83 -7.03 24.61
C LEU A 309 0.80 -6.19 23.86
N VAL A 310 1.13 -4.91 23.59
CA VAL A 310 0.22 -3.99 22.90
C VAL A 310 -0.05 -4.48 21.47
N LEU A 311 0.98 -4.86 20.72
CA LEU A 311 0.84 -5.34 19.34
C LEU A 311 0.00 -6.63 19.28
N PHE A 312 0.23 -7.55 20.20
CA PHE A 312 -0.55 -8.80 20.31
C PHE A 312 -2.02 -8.49 20.61
N THR A 313 -2.27 -7.54 21.54
CA THR A 313 -3.64 -7.10 21.88
C THR A 313 -4.33 -6.47 20.67
N CYS A 314 -3.66 -5.54 19.97
CA CYS A 314 -4.21 -4.90 18.77
C CYS A 314 -4.54 -5.94 17.69
N LEU A 315 -3.61 -6.87 17.44
CA LEU A 315 -3.82 -7.92 16.43
C LEU A 315 -5.03 -8.81 16.80
N THR A 316 -5.13 -9.20 18.07
CA THR A 316 -6.27 -10.00 18.55
C THR A 316 -7.59 -9.25 18.33
N LEU A 317 -7.64 -7.96 18.70
CA LEU A 317 -8.84 -7.13 18.54
C LEU A 317 -9.20 -6.94 17.05
N TRP A 318 -8.21 -6.76 16.17
CA TRP A 318 -8.44 -6.65 14.72
C TRP A 318 -9.00 -7.96 14.13
N ILE A 319 -8.43 -9.12 14.52
CA ILE A 319 -8.90 -10.44 14.06
C ILE A 319 -10.32 -10.72 14.57
N THR A 320 -10.61 -10.32 15.80
CA THR A 320 -11.93 -10.55 16.42
C THR A 320 -12.93 -9.41 16.16
N SER A 321 -12.57 -8.44 15.30
CA SER A 321 -13.42 -7.26 15.03
C SER A 321 -14.82 -7.63 14.53
N SER A 322 -14.95 -8.73 13.80
CA SER A 322 -16.26 -9.24 13.33
C SER A 322 -17.18 -9.67 14.49
N TYR A 323 -16.62 -10.00 15.65
CA TYR A 323 -17.39 -10.39 16.84
C TYR A 323 -17.55 -9.23 17.83
N THR A 324 -16.51 -8.41 17.98
CA THR A 324 -16.47 -7.31 18.96
C THR A 324 -17.10 -6.02 18.42
N ASN A 325 -17.28 -5.92 17.11
CA ASN A 325 -17.72 -4.71 16.39
C ASN A 325 -16.81 -3.50 16.69
N MET A 326 -15.56 -3.74 17.10
CA MET A 326 -14.61 -2.65 17.36
C MET A 326 -14.03 -2.12 16.05
N ASP A 327 -14.08 -0.81 15.90
CA ASP A 327 -13.49 -0.14 14.76
C ASP A 327 -11.95 -0.30 14.77
N ALA A 328 -11.37 -0.59 13.62
CA ALA A 328 -9.93 -0.85 13.49
C ALA A 328 -9.09 0.37 13.88
N THR A 329 -9.59 1.57 13.63
CA THR A 329 -8.93 2.84 13.98
C THR A 329 -8.90 3.03 15.50
N LEU A 330 -10.01 2.74 16.16
CA LEU A 330 -10.09 2.82 17.62
C LEU A 330 -9.07 1.87 18.26
N VAL A 331 -8.95 0.64 17.76
CA VAL A 331 -7.94 -0.34 18.24
C VAL A 331 -6.52 0.23 18.10
N ALA A 332 -6.20 0.81 16.95
CA ALA A 332 -4.87 1.40 16.70
C ALA A 332 -4.60 2.58 17.64
N LEU A 333 -5.60 3.44 17.87
CA LEU A 333 -5.50 4.58 18.80
C LEU A 333 -5.28 4.09 20.25
N ILE A 334 -6.01 3.07 20.69
CA ILE A 334 -5.82 2.44 22.00
C ILE A 334 -4.36 1.95 22.12
N GLY A 335 -3.83 1.34 21.04
CA GLY A 335 -2.44 0.88 21.01
C GLY A 335 -1.45 2.01 21.24
N ILE A 336 -1.56 3.13 20.53
CA ILE A 336 -0.66 4.29 20.69
C ILE A 336 -0.78 4.87 22.11
N VAL A 337 -2.00 5.11 22.55
CA VAL A 337 -2.27 5.70 23.87
C VAL A 337 -1.66 4.82 24.97
N SER A 338 -1.80 3.50 24.85
CA SER A 338 -1.19 2.53 25.78
C SER A 338 0.35 2.66 25.79
N LEU A 339 0.97 2.72 24.60
CA LEU A 339 2.44 2.85 24.49
C LEU A 339 2.97 4.18 25.05
N LEU A 340 2.20 5.27 24.92
CA LEU A 340 2.54 6.57 25.48
C LEU A 340 2.47 6.53 27.01
N HIS A 341 1.41 5.96 27.57
CA HIS A 341 1.24 5.87 29.04
C HIS A 341 2.26 4.92 29.67
N MET A 342 2.64 3.85 28.97
CA MET A 342 3.68 2.92 29.43
C MET A 342 5.10 3.48 29.28
N GLY A 343 5.28 4.63 28.59
CA GLY A 343 6.59 5.22 28.33
C GLY A 343 7.43 4.45 27.30
N THR A 344 6.81 3.55 26.54
CA THR A 344 7.47 2.85 25.43
C THR A 344 7.75 3.84 24.29
N LEU A 345 6.78 4.71 24.00
CA LEU A 345 6.92 5.88 23.13
C LEU A 345 6.86 7.16 23.98
N GLY A 346 7.64 8.15 23.63
CA GLY A 346 7.49 9.52 24.13
C GLY A 346 6.70 10.38 23.14
N TRP A 347 6.12 11.50 23.63
CA TRP A 347 5.45 12.45 22.73
C TRP A 347 6.41 12.96 21.63
N LYS A 348 7.71 13.08 21.94
CA LYS A 348 8.73 13.48 20.95
C LYS A 348 8.84 12.48 19.79
N ASP A 349 8.67 11.19 20.06
CA ASP A 349 8.69 10.15 19.01
C ASP A 349 7.46 10.28 18.09
N VAL A 350 6.31 10.65 18.67
CA VAL A 350 5.07 10.90 17.92
C VAL A 350 5.21 12.18 17.08
N ALA A 351 5.59 13.30 17.71
CA ALA A 351 5.74 14.60 17.04
C ALA A 351 6.82 14.56 15.96
N GLY A 352 7.92 13.81 16.20
CA GLY A 352 9.03 13.67 15.26
C GLY A 352 8.86 12.58 14.20
N ASN A 353 7.71 11.89 14.15
CA ASN A 353 7.46 10.86 13.14
C ASN A 353 6.93 11.52 11.85
N THR A 354 7.84 12.17 11.11
CA THR A 354 7.49 12.90 9.88
C THR A 354 6.69 12.07 8.90
N ASN A 355 7.02 10.79 8.74
CA ASN A 355 6.31 9.88 7.84
C ASN A 355 4.80 9.79 8.20
N ALA A 356 4.47 9.75 9.49
CA ALA A 356 3.07 9.67 9.93
C ALA A 356 2.33 10.97 9.59
N TRP A 357 2.94 12.13 9.87
CA TRP A 357 2.36 13.45 9.60
C TRP A 357 2.22 13.70 8.09
N GLU A 358 3.26 13.39 7.30
CA GLU A 358 3.20 13.47 5.83
C GLU A 358 2.06 12.61 5.28
N ASN A 359 1.93 11.37 5.79
CA ASN A 359 0.83 10.48 5.36
C ASN A 359 -0.54 11.06 5.73
N LEU A 360 -0.68 11.65 6.92
CA LEU A 360 -1.93 12.32 7.32
C LEU A 360 -2.34 13.37 6.29
N PHE A 361 -1.38 14.23 5.88
CA PHE A 361 -1.66 15.34 4.97
C PHE A 361 -1.99 14.87 3.56
N TRP A 362 -1.09 14.08 2.92
CA TRP A 362 -1.35 13.69 1.53
C TRP A 362 -2.52 12.70 1.42
N LEU A 363 -2.64 11.78 2.38
CA LEU A 363 -3.72 10.78 2.34
C LEU A 363 -5.09 11.43 2.62
N GLY A 364 -5.16 12.31 3.63
CA GLY A 364 -6.39 13.06 3.92
C GLY A 364 -6.87 13.84 2.70
N GLY A 365 -5.94 14.52 2.05
CA GLY A 365 -6.27 15.26 0.82
C GLY A 365 -6.67 14.34 -0.34
N PHE A 366 -5.95 13.25 -0.55
CA PHE A 366 -6.32 12.29 -1.60
C PHE A 366 -7.68 11.64 -1.35
N VAL A 367 -8.00 11.33 -0.08
CA VAL A 367 -9.34 10.80 0.27
C VAL A 367 -10.41 11.84 -0.07
N THR A 368 -10.18 13.13 0.27
CA THR A 368 -11.09 14.21 -0.13
C THR A 368 -11.30 14.22 -1.66
N ILE A 369 -10.21 14.33 -2.42
CA ILE A 369 -10.27 14.46 -3.89
C ILE A 369 -10.94 13.22 -4.51
N ALA A 370 -10.58 12.01 -4.04
CA ALA A 370 -11.14 10.75 -4.56
C ALA A 370 -12.63 10.62 -4.26
N THR A 371 -13.08 11.07 -3.07
CA THR A 371 -14.50 11.08 -2.71
C THR A 371 -15.25 12.05 -3.61
N GLN A 372 -14.73 13.27 -3.77
CA GLN A 372 -15.34 14.30 -4.60
C GLN A 372 -15.36 13.90 -6.08
N LEU A 373 -14.30 13.24 -6.57
CA LEU A 373 -14.22 12.72 -7.94
C LEU A 373 -15.32 11.66 -8.19
N SER A 374 -15.56 10.82 -7.19
CA SER A 374 -16.63 9.82 -7.23
C SER A 374 -18.01 10.48 -7.20
N GLU A 375 -18.24 11.44 -6.29
CA GLU A 375 -19.50 12.18 -6.16
C GLU A 375 -19.81 12.99 -7.43
N ALA A 376 -18.78 13.52 -8.10
CA ALA A 376 -18.92 14.28 -9.35
C ALA A 376 -19.09 13.38 -10.59
N GLY A 377 -19.11 12.05 -10.43
CA GLY A 377 -19.36 11.08 -11.51
C GLY A 377 -18.17 10.73 -12.37
N ALA A 378 -16.99 11.32 -12.16
CA ALA A 378 -15.82 11.06 -13.00
C ALA A 378 -15.32 9.62 -12.89
N SER A 379 -15.36 9.05 -11.68
CA SER A 379 -14.98 7.66 -11.43
C SER A 379 -15.90 6.69 -12.20
N ALA A 380 -17.21 6.93 -12.14
CA ALA A 380 -18.21 6.14 -12.86
C ALA A 380 -18.04 6.27 -14.39
N PHE A 381 -17.76 7.47 -14.90
CA PHE A 381 -17.50 7.71 -16.33
C PHE A 381 -16.29 6.88 -16.82
N LEU A 382 -15.17 6.95 -16.10
CA LEU A 382 -13.97 6.18 -16.44
C LEU A 382 -14.22 4.66 -16.31
N GLY A 383 -14.95 4.26 -15.26
CA GLY A 383 -15.37 2.87 -15.05
C GLY A 383 -16.22 2.36 -16.21
N HIS A 384 -17.14 3.19 -16.71
CA HIS A 384 -17.97 2.88 -17.90
C HIS A 384 -17.13 2.69 -19.16
N LYS A 385 -16.09 3.51 -19.37
CA LYS A 385 -15.20 3.36 -20.52
C LYS A 385 -14.41 2.04 -20.45
N ILE A 386 -13.92 1.69 -19.25
CA ILE A 386 -13.22 0.41 -19.01
C ILE A 386 -14.17 -0.77 -19.25
N SER A 387 -15.37 -0.72 -18.67
CA SER A 387 -16.37 -1.81 -18.78
C SER A 387 -16.79 -2.03 -20.23
N SER A 388 -17.05 -0.95 -20.98
CA SER A 388 -17.37 -1.01 -22.41
C SER A 388 -16.25 -1.65 -23.23
N GLY A 389 -14.99 -1.33 -22.91
CA GLY A 389 -13.81 -1.94 -23.54
C GLY A 389 -13.76 -3.46 -23.31
N ILE A 390 -13.95 -3.88 -22.07
CA ILE A 390 -13.95 -5.30 -21.68
C ILE A 390 -15.10 -6.05 -22.38
N GLN A 391 -16.30 -5.47 -22.42
CA GLN A 391 -17.47 -6.04 -23.09
C GLN A 391 -17.22 -6.21 -24.60
N ARG A 392 -16.68 -5.17 -25.26
CA ARG A 392 -16.36 -5.22 -26.71
C ARG A 392 -15.36 -6.33 -27.05
N MET A 393 -14.42 -6.59 -26.14
CA MET A 393 -13.41 -7.66 -26.31
C MET A 393 -13.93 -9.04 -25.85
N ASN A 394 -15.16 -9.10 -25.33
CA ASN A 394 -15.80 -10.32 -24.79
C ASN A 394 -14.92 -11.04 -23.76
N LEU A 395 -14.26 -10.27 -22.87
CA LEU A 395 -13.38 -10.81 -21.85
C LEU A 395 -14.14 -11.06 -20.55
N PRO A 396 -13.78 -12.10 -19.77
CA PRO A 396 -14.39 -12.31 -18.45
C PRO A 396 -14.00 -11.16 -17.50
N ALA A 397 -15.01 -10.54 -16.87
CA ALA A 397 -14.86 -9.26 -16.14
C ALA A 397 -13.80 -9.30 -15.04
N VAL A 398 -13.88 -10.30 -14.12
CA VAL A 398 -13.02 -10.36 -12.93
C VAL A 398 -11.54 -10.53 -13.32
N PRO A 399 -11.16 -11.52 -14.16
CA PRO A 399 -9.76 -11.64 -14.59
C PRO A 399 -9.27 -10.43 -15.38
N ALA A 400 -10.07 -9.89 -16.29
CA ALA A 400 -9.69 -8.74 -17.12
C ALA A 400 -9.40 -7.52 -16.25
N LEU A 401 -10.28 -7.20 -15.30
CA LEU A 401 -10.11 -6.09 -14.38
C LEU A 401 -8.90 -6.31 -13.45
N GLY A 402 -8.76 -7.51 -12.89
CA GLY A 402 -7.64 -7.82 -12.00
C GLY A 402 -6.29 -7.70 -12.69
N ILE A 403 -6.16 -8.24 -13.91
CA ILE A 403 -4.91 -8.15 -14.71
C ILE A 403 -4.65 -6.71 -15.11
N ALA A 404 -5.65 -5.99 -15.61
CA ALA A 404 -5.49 -4.59 -16.01
C ALA A 404 -5.04 -3.74 -14.81
N TYR A 405 -5.69 -3.88 -13.65
CA TYR A 405 -5.32 -3.16 -12.43
C TYR A 405 -3.87 -3.49 -12.00
N PHE A 406 -3.50 -4.78 -12.05
CA PHE A 406 -2.13 -5.22 -11.75
C PHE A 406 -1.10 -4.54 -12.67
N LEU A 407 -1.38 -4.53 -13.97
CA LEU A 407 -0.47 -3.97 -14.99
C LEU A 407 -0.37 -2.44 -14.90
N THR A 408 -1.45 -1.74 -14.49
CA THR A 408 -1.40 -0.28 -14.37
C THR A 408 -0.46 0.19 -13.25
N THR A 409 -0.05 -0.67 -12.31
CA THR A 409 0.99 -0.30 -11.32
C THR A 409 2.31 0.09 -11.98
N PHE A 410 2.60 -0.41 -13.19
CA PHE A 410 3.80 -0.07 -13.95
C PHE A 410 3.88 1.43 -14.28
N MET A 411 2.75 2.12 -14.34
CA MET A 411 2.65 3.55 -14.65
C MET A 411 2.98 4.45 -13.46
N PHE A 412 3.08 3.89 -12.25
CA PHE A 412 3.17 4.66 -11.00
C PHE A 412 4.50 4.43 -10.27
N SER A 413 5.07 5.52 -9.76
CA SER A 413 6.23 5.47 -8.86
C SER A 413 5.84 5.28 -7.38
N SER A 414 4.53 5.18 -7.11
CA SER A 414 3.98 4.99 -5.76
C SER A 414 2.77 4.07 -5.83
N LEU A 415 2.83 2.96 -5.09
CA LEU A 415 1.68 2.04 -4.95
C LEU A 415 0.50 2.73 -4.25
N SER A 416 0.78 3.70 -3.36
CA SER A 416 -0.28 4.47 -2.70
C SER A 416 -1.02 5.34 -3.71
N ALA A 417 -0.28 6.04 -4.56
CA ALA A 417 -0.86 6.87 -5.62
C ALA A 417 -1.67 6.01 -6.60
N HIS A 418 -1.13 4.87 -7.01
CA HIS A 418 -1.84 3.90 -7.89
C HIS A 418 -3.17 3.46 -7.28
N THR A 419 -3.15 3.04 -6.01
CA THR A 419 -4.36 2.54 -5.33
C THR A 419 -5.41 3.65 -5.24
N VAL A 420 -5.01 4.84 -4.78
CA VAL A 420 -5.92 5.98 -4.65
C VAL A 420 -6.51 6.37 -6.02
N ALA A 421 -5.66 6.38 -7.06
CA ALA A 421 -6.08 6.79 -8.41
C ALA A 421 -7.09 5.83 -9.04
N PHE A 422 -6.87 4.52 -8.87
CA PHE A 422 -7.55 3.55 -9.75
C PHE A 422 -8.52 2.61 -9.03
N VAL A 423 -8.39 2.40 -7.70
CA VAL A 423 -9.23 1.38 -7.06
C VAL A 423 -10.72 1.67 -7.22
N GLY A 424 -11.14 2.93 -7.02
CA GLY A 424 -12.55 3.33 -7.20
C GLY A 424 -13.04 3.05 -8.61
N THR A 425 -12.31 3.52 -9.61
CA THR A 425 -12.63 3.35 -11.04
C THR A 425 -12.78 1.87 -11.42
N PHE A 426 -11.86 1.01 -10.93
CA PHE A 426 -11.89 -0.42 -11.23
C PHE A 426 -13.04 -1.14 -10.50
N LEU A 427 -13.39 -0.70 -9.28
CA LEU A 427 -14.57 -1.21 -8.57
C LEU A 427 -15.86 -0.78 -9.28
N ASP A 428 -15.95 0.48 -9.73
CA ASP A 428 -17.09 1.00 -10.52
C ASP A 428 -17.24 0.21 -11.83
N ALA A 429 -16.13 -0.03 -12.55
CA ALA A 429 -16.13 -0.84 -13.78
C ALA A 429 -16.65 -2.27 -13.52
N GLY A 430 -16.21 -2.86 -12.41
CA GLY A 430 -16.65 -4.19 -12.00
C GLY A 430 -18.13 -4.24 -11.66
N HIS A 431 -18.61 -3.22 -10.94
CA HIS A 431 -20.04 -3.07 -10.62
C HIS A 431 -20.87 -3.01 -11.92
N ALA A 432 -20.43 -2.18 -12.87
CA ALA A 432 -21.10 -2.03 -14.19
C ALA A 432 -21.08 -3.32 -15.01
N LEU A 433 -20.09 -4.20 -14.80
CA LEU A 433 -19.98 -5.50 -15.50
C LEU A 433 -20.68 -6.64 -14.74
N GLY A 434 -21.29 -6.39 -13.59
CA GLY A 434 -21.89 -7.42 -12.74
C GLY A 434 -20.85 -8.40 -12.17
N ALA A 435 -19.61 -7.96 -12.00
CA ALA A 435 -18.55 -8.78 -11.40
C ALA A 435 -18.86 -9.10 -9.95
N ASN A 436 -18.47 -10.30 -9.48
CA ASN A 436 -18.62 -10.65 -8.06
C ASN A 436 -17.88 -9.65 -7.18
N PRO A 437 -18.56 -8.88 -6.30
CA PRO A 437 -17.95 -7.80 -5.54
C PRO A 437 -16.84 -8.28 -4.59
N MET A 438 -17.04 -9.40 -3.92
CA MET A 438 -16.06 -9.94 -2.95
C MET A 438 -14.77 -10.34 -3.65
N ILE A 439 -14.86 -11.08 -4.76
CA ILE A 439 -13.68 -11.56 -5.51
C ILE A 439 -12.93 -10.38 -6.14
N LEU A 440 -13.67 -9.46 -6.76
CA LEU A 440 -13.05 -8.28 -7.38
C LEU A 440 -12.30 -7.45 -6.32
N THR A 441 -12.95 -7.20 -5.17
CA THR A 441 -12.31 -6.47 -4.06
C THR A 441 -11.03 -7.17 -3.61
N CYS A 442 -11.07 -8.50 -3.43
CA CYS A 442 -9.89 -9.29 -3.06
C CYS A 442 -8.75 -9.12 -4.07
N LEU A 443 -9.05 -9.24 -5.36
CA LEU A 443 -8.02 -9.09 -6.40
C LEU A 443 -7.39 -7.70 -6.39
N LEU A 444 -8.21 -6.63 -6.35
CA LEU A 444 -7.70 -5.26 -6.32
C LEU A 444 -6.91 -4.99 -5.02
N ALA A 445 -7.39 -5.51 -3.89
CA ALA A 445 -6.74 -5.39 -2.58
C ALA A 445 -5.31 -5.94 -2.61
N TYR A 446 -5.15 -7.18 -3.09
CA TYR A 446 -3.85 -7.84 -3.07
C TYR A 446 -2.95 -7.39 -4.22
N PHE A 447 -3.53 -7.14 -5.39
CA PHE A 447 -2.78 -6.74 -6.59
C PHE A 447 -2.25 -5.29 -6.49
N GLY A 448 -2.85 -4.45 -5.66
CA GLY A 448 -2.35 -3.11 -5.36
C GLY A 448 -0.92 -3.12 -4.80
N ALA A 449 -0.55 -4.13 -4.02
CA ALA A 449 0.82 -4.32 -3.52
C ALA A 449 1.67 -5.19 -4.47
N LEU A 450 1.10 -6.32 -4.92
CA LEU A 450 1.84 -7.34 -5.70
C LEU A 450 2.29 -6.83 -7.07
N GLY A 451 1.53 -5.90 -7.68
CA GLY A 451 1.90 -5.27 -8.96
C GLY A 451 3.23 -4.52 -8.90
N GLY A 452 3.62 -4.05 -7.71
CA GLY A 452 4.93 -3.43 -7.50
C GLY A 452 6.12 -4.34 -7.76
N SER A 453 5.92 -5.66 -7.89
CA SER A 453 6.98 -6.61 -8.19
C SER A 453 7.67 -6.36 -9.54
N MET A 454 6.95 -5.75 -10.51
CA MET A 454 7.44 -5.56 -11.87
C MET A 454 8.54 -4.51 -11.99
N THR A 455 8.64 -3.56 -11.06
CA THR A 455 9.55 -2.41 -11.22
C THR A 455 10.45 -2.19 -10.01
N ASN A 456 11.52 -1.44 -10.23
CA ASN A 456 12.44 -1.03 -9.16
C ASN A 456 12.06 0.32 -8.54
N PHE A 457 10.96 0.92 -8.97
CA PHE A 457 10.57 2.28 -8.56
C PHE A 457 9.14 2.40 -8.02
N SER A 458 8.34 1.35 -8.06
CA SER A 458 6.91 1.39 -7.69
C SER A 458 6.67 1.71 -6.21
N THR A 459 7.67 1.53 -5.36
CA THR A 459 7.59 1.89 -3.94
C THR A 459 8.99 2.20 -3.40
N GLY A 460 9.05 2.97 -2.32
CA GLY A 460 10.32 3.30 -1.67
C GLY A 460 11.14 2.08 -1.29
N SER A 461 10.49 0.96 -0.86
CA SER A 461 11.23 -0.27 -0.53
C SER A 461 11.93 -0.87 -1.75
N THR A 462 11.24 -1.00 -2.91
CA THR A 462 11.86 -1.54 -4.12
C THR A 462 13.02 -0.66 -4.58
N ALA A 463 12.86 0.67 -4.48
CA ALA A 463 13.92 1.63 -4.81
C ALA A 463 15.14 1.46 -3.91
N MET A 464 14.95 1.28 -2.59
CA MET A 464 16.05 1.09 -1.63
C MET A 464 16.77 -0.25 -1.86
N TYR A 465 16.02 -1.34 -2.11
CA TYR A 465 16.60 -2.64 -2.46
C TYR A 465 17.40 -2.57 -3.76
N PHE A 466 16.88 -1.86 -4.76
CA PHE A 466 17.57 -1.66 -6.04
C PHE A 466 18.85 -0.83 -5.85
N ALA A 467 18.80 0.23 -5.03
CA ALA A 467 19.93 1.11 -4.72
C ALA A 467 21.08 0.39 -4.00
N ALA A 468 20.83 -0.80 -3.40
CA ALA A 468 21.89 -1.64 -2.83
C ALA A 468 22.88 -2.13 -3.90
N GLY A 469 22.55 -2.06 -5.20
CA GLY A 469 23.50 -2.21 -6.31
C GLY A 469 23.79 -3.64 -6.73
N TYR A 470 23.17 -4.63 -6.13
CA TYR A 470 23.43 -6.05 -6.42
C TYR A 470 22.81 -6.53 -7.74
N VAL A 471 21.72 -5.91 -8.19
CA VAL A 471 20.91 -6.40 -9.31
C VAL A 471 20.85 -5.35 -10.42
N PRO A 472 21.37 -5.65 -11.62
CA PRO A 472 21.24 -4.73 -12.77
C PRO A 472 19.76 -4.47 -13.13
N ARG A 473 19.46 -3.28 -13.64
CA ARG A 473 18.09 -2.84 -13.95
C ARG A 473 17.34 -3.84 -14.85
N VAL A 474 17.96 -4.26 -15.96
CA VAL A 474 17.32 -5.20 -16.90
C VAL A 474 16.93 -6.51 -16.20
N ARG A 475 17.84 -7.05 -15.39
CA ARG A 475 17.59 -8.28 -14.63
C ARG A 475 16.46 -8.07 -13.61
N TRP A 476 16.38 -6.88 -12.97
CA TRP A 476 15.30 -6.55 -12.03
C TRP A 476 13.93 -6.67 -12.71
N PHE A 477 13.78 -6.06 -13.90
CA PHE A 477 12.52 -6.11 -14.67
C PHE A 477 12.17 -7.53 -15.12
N ILE A 478 13.18 -8.31 -15.58
CA ILE A 478 12.95 -9.71 -16.00
C ILE A 478 12.46 -10.56 -14.83
N VAL A 479 13.19 -10.54 -13.71
CA VAL A 479 12.85 -11.34 -12.53
C VAL A 479 11.54 -10.84 -11.91
N GLY A 480 11.36 -9.51 -11.85
CA GLY A 480 10.12 -8.90 -11.36
C GLY A 480 8.90 -9.32 -12.17
N GLY A 481 9.02 -9.34 -13.51
CA GLY A 481 7.97 -9.84 -14.40
C GLY A 481 7.66 -11.31 -14.20
N GLN A 482 8.70 -12.14 -13.99
CA GLN A 482 8.51 -13.57 -13.69
C GLN A 482 7.80 -13.77 -12.33
N VAL A 483 8.17 -13.00 -11.31
CA VAL A 483 7.51 -13.04 -9.98
C VAL A 483 6.06 -12.54 -10.10
N ALA A 484 5.82 -11.48 -10.88
CA ALA A 484 4.47 -10.98 -11.17
C ALA A 484 3.59 -12.08 -11.78
N LEU A 485 4.14 -12.83 -12.74
CA LEU A 485 3.42 -13.95 -13.38
C LEU A 485 3.10 -15.06 -12.35
N ILE A 486 4.03 -15.36 -11.45
CA ILE A 486 3.80 -16.33 -10.36
C ILE A 486 2.66 -15.84 -9.46
N PHE A 487 2.68 -14.57 -9.04
CA PHE A 487 1.64 -13.99 -8.19
C PHE A 487 0.27 -14.06 -8.89
N LEU A 488 0.19 -13.63 -10.15
CA LEU A 488 -1.05 -13.71 -10.93
C LEU A 488 -1.55 -15.16 -11.02
N THR A 489 -0.66 -16.10 -11.38
CA THR A 489 -1.00 -17.52 -11.50
C THR A 489 -1.55 -18.08 -10.17
N VAL A 490 -0.85 -17.84 -9.06
CA VAL A 490 -1.25 -18.34 -7.73
C VAL A 490 -2.62 -17.75 -7.32
N TYR A 491 -2.82 -16.45 -7.51
CA TYR A 491 -4.07 -15.81 -7.10
C TYR A 491 -5.24 -16.23 -8.00
N PHE A 492 -5.03 -16.40 -9.31
CA PHE A 492 -6.09 -16.86 -10.24
C PHE A 492 -6.35 -18.37 -10.19
N THR A 493 -5.48 -19.16 -9.56
CA THR A 493 -5.69 -20.61 -9.39
C THR A 493 -5.99 -20.94 -7.92
N ILE A 494 -4.97 -20.88 -7.07
CA ILE A 494 -5.08 -21.22 -5.64
C ILE A 494 -6.00 -20.23 -4.92
N GLY A 495 -5.86 -18.93 -5.20
CA GLY A 495 -6.70 -17.89 -4.61
C GLY A 495 -8.18 -18.10 -4.95
N MET A 496 -8.51 -18.26 -6.25
CA MET A 496 -9.88 -18.50 -6.70
C MET A 496 -10.46 -19.80 -6.10
N THR A 497 -9.66 -20.87 -6.02
CA THR A 497 -10.07 -22.13 -5.40
C THR A 497 -10.37 -21.93 -3.91
N TRP A 498 -9.51 -21.19 -3.21
CA TRP A 498 -9.67 -20.86 -1.80
C TRP A 498 -10.95 -20.04 -1.56
N TRP A 499 -11.18 -19.00 -2.37
CA TRP A 499 -12.38 -18.14 -2.24
C TRP A 499 -13.66 -18.90 -2.55
N LYS A 500 -13.61 -19.85 -3.49
CA LYS A 500 -14.73 -20.75 -3.74
C LYS A 500 -15.01 -21.64 -2.53
N PHE A 501 -13.94 -22.18 -1.88
CA PHE A 501 -14.07 -22.97 -0.66
C PHE A 501 -14.71 -22.15 0.47
N LEU A 502 -14.41 -20.84 0.54
CA LEU A 502 -14.99 -19.91 1.53
C LEU A 502 -16.44 -19.52 1.19
N GLY A 503 -16.97 -19.92 0.05
CA GLY A 503 -18.33 -19.57 -0.39
C GLY A 503 -18.44 -18.12 -0.91
N TRP A 504 -17.34 -17.55 -1.40
CA TRP A 504 -17.32 -16.16 -1.88
C TRP A 504 -17.60 -16.03 -3.38
N THR A 505 -17.63 -17.16 -4.14
CA THR A 505 -17.93 -17.19 -5.58
C THR A 505 -19.39 -17.47 -5.87
#